data_b1cb1fcfaed70508b6f7f6e19a69caeb
#
_entry.id   b1cb1fcfaed70508b6f7f6e19a69caeb
#
_cell.length_a   1.000
_cell.length_b   1.000
_cell.length_c   1.000
_cell.angle_alpha   90.00
_cell.angle_beta   90.00
_cell.angle_gamma   90.00
#
_symmetry.space_group_name_H-M   'P 1'
#
loop_
_entity.id
_entity.type
_entity.pdbx_description
1 polymer ?
#
loop_
_entity_poly.entity_id
_entity_poly.type
_entity_poly.pdbx_seq_one_letter_code
_entity_poly.pdbx_strand_id
1 'polypeptide(L)'
;LPRRDDIETILIVGSGPIVIGQAAEFDYSGTQACRALREEGYRVILVNSNPATIMTDPEIADVTYVEPLTAGTVAEIIRREQPDALLPTLGGQTALNLSIELYESEVLQEHGVELLGASVESIQKAEDRKLFHEAMDRIGLAVPESLTVRHVDEAEELVKSAGFPLIIRPSFTLGGKGGATAHDMDELRRTVTEGLDASPVNSVLVERSVAGWKEFELEVMRDAADNVVIV
;
A
#
# COMPACT_ATOMS: atom_id res chain seq x y z
N LEU A 1 -3.14 -21.03 13.57
CA LEU A 1 -4.48 -21.12 13.01
C LEU A 1 -4.56 -22.36 12.12
N PRO A 2 -5.63 -23.13 12.11
CA PRO A 2 -5.74 -24.26 11.20
C PRO A 2 -5.77 -23.76 9.75
N ARG A 3 -5.23 -24.60 8.83
CA ARG A 3 -5.36 -24.39 7.40
C ARG A 3 -6.85 -24.21 7.03
N ARG A 4 -7.12 -23.34 6.06
CA ARG A 4 -8.44 -23.21 5.45
C ARG A 4 -8.64 -24.33 4.42
N ASP A 5 -9.59 -25.22 4.68
CA ASP A 5 -9.88 -26.38 3.83
C ASP A 5 -10.75 -26.02 2.61
N ASP A 6 -11.29 -24.81 2.59
CA ASP A 6 -12.11 -24.25 1.51
C ASP A 6 -11.28 -23.49 0.44
N ILE A 7 -9.95 -23.38 0.64
CA ILE A 7 -8.98 -22.79 -0.30
C ILE A 7 -7.95 -23.84 -0.66
N GLU A 8 -7.72 -24.04 -1.94
CA GLU A 8 -6.68 -24.93 -2.46
C GLU A 8 -5.58 -24.19 -3.21
N THR A 9 -5.96 -23.14 -3.96
CA THR A 9 -5.06 -22.41 -4.85
C THR A 9 -5.06 -20.91 -4.52
N ILE A 10 -3.86 -20.36 -4.32
CA ILE A 10 -3.67 -18.95 -3.97
C ILE A 10 -2.80 -18.27 -5.03
N LEU A 11 -3.28 -17.15 -5.57
CA LEU A 11 -2.52 -16.27 -6.44
C LEU A 11 -1.84 -15.17 -5.59
N ILE A 12 -0.53 -15.05 -5.72
CA ILE A 12 0.27 -13.99 -5.09
C ILE A 12 0.69 -12.99 -6.16
N VAL A 13 0.50 -11.71 -5.88
CA VAL A 13 0.97 -10.61 -6.72
C VAL A 13 2.24 -10.01 -6.13
N GLY A 14 3.31 -9.99 -6.90
CA GLY A 14 4.57 -9.37 -6.52
C GLY A 14 4.57 -7.84 -6.65
N SER A 15 5.68 -7.24 -6.25
CA SER A 15 5.84 -5.77 -6.23
C SER A 15 6.28 -5.15 -7.57
N GLY A 16 6.60 -5.98 -8.56
CA GLY A 16 7.19 -5.51 -9.81
C GLY A 16 8.68 -5.20 -9.69
N PRO A 17 9.20 -4.26 -10.50
CA PRO A 17 10.59 -3.85 -10.42
C PRO A 17 10.89 -3.17 -9.08
N ILE A 18 12.08 -3.42 -8.53
CA ILE A 18 12.56 -2.69 -7.35
C ILE A 18 12.84 -1.24 -7.78
N VAL A 19 12.16 -0.30 -7.17
CA VAL A 19 12.37 1.14 -7.37
C VAL A 19 13.01 1.76 -6.13
N ILE A 20 13.73 2.87 -6.32
CA ILE A 20 14.34 3.61 -5.21
C ILE A 20 13.22 4.08 -4.26
N GLY A 21 13.34 3.79 -2.98
CA GLY A 21 12.35 4.09 -1.96
C GLY A 21 11.30 2.99 -1.72
N GLN A 22 11.29 1.95 -2.55
CA GLN A 22 10.59 0.70 -2.29
C GLN A 22 11.61 -0.33 -1.79
N ALA A 23 11.35 -0.93 -0.66
CA ALA A 23 12.30 -1.84 -0.07
C ALA A 23 12.37 -3.18 -0.82
N ALA A 24 13.57 -3.75 -0.91
CA ALA A 24 13.78 -5.12 -1.39
C ALA A 24 13.08 -6.17 -0.50
N GLU A 25 12.58 -5.74 0.64
CA GLU A 25 11.81 -6.57 1.59
C GLU A 25 10.57 -7.20 0.98
N PHE A 26 9.91 -6.55 0.00
CA PHE A 26 8.75 -7.14 -0.67
C PHE A 26 9.10 -8.40 -1.46
N ASP A 27 10.29 -8.46 -2.07
CA ASP A 27 10.77 -9.67 -2.74
C ASP A 27 11.00 -10.81 -1.75
N TYR A 28 11.61 -10.49 -0.60
CA TYR A 28 11.81 -11.44 0.48
C TYR A 28 10.48 -11.88 1.10
N SER A 29 9.60 -10.95 1.45
CA SER A 29 8.30 -11.24 2.06
C SER A 29 7.42 -12.12 1.16
N GLY A 30 7.36 -11.81 -0.13
CA GLY A 30 6.63 -12.60 -1.11
C GLY A 30 7.22 -14.01 -1.29
N THR A 31 8.55 -14.12 -1.28
CA THR A 31 9.23 -15.43 -1.30
C THR A 31 8.89 -16.27 -0.07
N GLN A 32 8.91 -15.67 1.13
CA GLN A 32 8.55 -16.36 2.36
C GLN A 32 7.07 -16.78 2.38
N ALA A 33 6.18 -15.94 1.87
CA ALA A 33 4.77 -16.30 1.75
C ALA A 33 4.56 -17.50 0.80
N CYS A 34 5.19 -17.49 -0.36
CA CYS A 34 5.12 -18.64 -1.27
C CYS A 34 5.55 -19.95 -0.57
N ARG A 35 6.67 -19.88 0.16
CA ARG A 35 7.17 -21.05 0.91
C ARG A 35 6.22 -21.50 2.00
N ALA A 36 5.77 -20.57 2.85
CA ALA A 36 4.87 -20.87 3.96
C ALA A 36 3.55 -21.47 3.47
N LEU A 37 2.96 -20.91 2.42
CA LEU A 37 1.71 -21.41 1.86
C LEU A 37 1.88 -22.79 1.21
N ARG A 38 3.00 -23.05 0.53
CA ARG A 38 3.31 -24.38 0.00
C ARG A 38 3.56 -25.42 1.11
N GLU A 39 4.23 -25.02 2.19
CA GLU A 39 4.43 -25.88 3.38
C GLU A 39 3.09 -26.24 4.04
N GLU A 40 2.12 -25.33 4.03
CA GLU A 40 0.74 -25.58 4.47
C GLU A 40 -0.07 -26.41 3.45
N GLY A 41 0.47 -26.69 2.28
CA GLY A 41 -0.12 -27.55 1.26
C GLY A 41 -1.07 -26.84 0.29
N TYR A 42 -0.97 -25.52 0.17
CA TYR A 42 -1.65 -24.77 -0.90
C TYR A 42 -0.88 -24.85 -2.21
N ARG A 43 -1.60 -24.85 -3.33
CA ARG A 43 -1.02 -24.58 -4.64
C ARG A 43 -0.80 -23.08 -4.79
N VAL A 44 0.43 -22.67 -5.04
CA VAL A 44 0.79 -21.25 -5.13
C VAL A 44 1.08 -20.86 -6.56
N ILE A 45 0.38 -19.85 -7.03
CA ILE A 45 0.61 -19.16 -8.29
C ILE A 45 1.21 -17.81 -7.97
N LEU A 46 2.28 -17.44 -8.64
CA LEU A 46 2.93 -16.15 -8.49
C LEU A 46 2.90 -15.39 -9.81
N VAL A 47 2.57 -14.11 -9.75
CA VAL A 47 2.81 -13.16 -10.85
C VAL A 47 3.70 -12.02 -10.39
N ASN A 48 4.79 -11.77 -11.11
CA ASN A 48 5.67 -10.63 -10.88
C ASN A 48 6.32 -10.21 -12.21
N SER A 49 6.45 -8.92 -12.45
CA SER A 49 7.03 -8.42 -13.70
C SER A 49 8.56 -8.39 -13.73
N ASN A 50 9.22 -8.61 -12.60
CA ASN A 50 10.68 -8.62 -12.52
C ASN A 50 11.21 -10.06 -12.62
N PRO A 51 11.94 -10.42 -13.70
CA PRO A 51 12.50 -11.77 -13.86
C PRO A 51 13.75 -12.03 -13.00
N ALA A 52 14.34 -10.99 -12.40
CA ALA A 52 15.62 -11.04 -11.72
C ALA A 52 15.50 -10.92 -10.20
N THR A 53 14.44 -11.50 -9.62
CA THR A 53 14.21 -11.53 -8.18
C THR A 53 14.22 -12.96 -7.64
N ILE A 54 14.45 -13.11 -6.33
CA ILE A 54 14.35 -14.41 -5.65
C ILE A 54 12.94 -14.98 -5.80
N MET A 55 11.94 -14.11 -5.73
CA MET A 55 10.53 -14.48 -5.80
C MET A 55 10.17 -15.21 -7.10
N THR A 56 10.75 -14.81 -8.24
CA THR A 56 10.49 -15.43 -9.56
C THR A 56 11.37 -16.64 -9.88
N ASP A 57 12.17 -17.11 -8.92
CA ASP A 57 12.88 -18.38 -9.06
C ASP A 57 11.86 -19.51 -9.24
N PRO A 58 12.05 -20.42 -10.24
CA PRO A 58 11.09 -21.49 -10.54
C PRO A 58 10.76 -22.44 -9.38
N GLU A 59 11.63 -22.51 -8.36
CA GLU A 59 11.41 -23.39 -7.20
C GLU A 59 10.52 -22.76 -6.10
N ILE A 60 10.23 -21.46 -6.20
CA ILE A 60 9.53 -20.71 -5.14
C ILE A 60 8.03 -20.96 -5.17
N ALA A 61 7.39 -20.91 -6.33
CA ALA A 61 5.95 -21.17 -6.51
C ALA A 61 5.70 -22.41 -7.38
N ASP A 62 4.49 -22.93 -7.37
CA ASP A 62 4.11 -24.06 -8.23
C ASP A 62 3.94 -23.61 -9.69
N VAL A 63 3.50 -22.37 -9.89
CA VAL A 63 3.42 -21.71 -11.19
C VAL A 63 3.91 -20.27 -11.04
N THR A 64 4.83 -19.84 -11.91
CA THR A 64 5.36 -18.48 -11.93
C THR A 64 5.09 -17.82 -13.27
N TYR A 65 4.42 -16.66 -13.22
CA TYR A 65 4.20 -15.78 -14.35
C TYR A 65 5.13 -14.57 -14.25
N VAL A 66 6.02 -14.42 -15.24
CA VAL A 66 6.86 -13.23 -15.38
C VAL A 66 6.19 -12.35 -16.44
N GLU A 67 5.21 -11.57 -15.98
CA GLU A 67 4.32 -10.81 -16.84
C GLU A 67 4.07 -9.40 -16.26
N PRO A 68 3.64 -8.43 -17.09
CA PRO A 68 3.27 -7.10 -16.61
C PRO A 68 2.18 -7.15 -15.54
N LEU A 69 2.36 -6.39 -14.46
CA LEU A 69 1.38 -6.26 -13.38
C LEU A 69 0.27 -5.28 -13.77
N THR A 70 -0.62 -5.71 -14.66
CA THR A 70 -1.81 -4.96 -15.09
C THR A 70 -3.07 -5.77 -14.80
N ALA A 71 -4.20 -5.09 -14.60
CA ALA A 71 -5.48 -5.77 -14.35
C ALA A 71 -5.84 -6.75 -15.47
N GLY A 72 -5.61 -6.39 -16.74
CA GLY A 72 -5.86 -7.27 -17.88
C GLY A 72 -5.03 -8.54 -17.86
N THR A 73 -3.73 -8.44 -17.55
CA THR A 73 -2.84 -9.60 -17.45
C THR A 73 -3.24 -10.51 -16.29
N VAL A 74 -3.49 -9.92 -15.12
CA VAL A 74 -3.84 -10.72 -13.93
C VAL A 74 -5.23 -11.34 -14.08
N ALA A 75 -6.20 -10.65 -14.70
CA ALA A 75 -7.50 -11.22 -15.05
C ALA A 75 -7.36 -12.44 -15.98
N GLU A 76 -6.42 -12.42 -16.95
CA GLU A 76 -6.16 -13.57 -17.81
C GLU A 76 -5.56 -14.75 -17.02
N ILE A 77 -4.66 -14.48 -16.09
CA ILE A 77 -4.09 -15.50 -15.18
C ILE A 77 -5.20 -16.09 -14.30
N ILE A 78 -6.07 -15.26 -13.72
CA ILE A 78 -7.22 -15.71 -12.93
C ILE A 78 -8.13 -16.62 -13.76
N ARG A 79 -8.47 -16.22 -14.97
CA ARG A 79 -9.29 -17.05 -15.89
C ARG A 79 -8.66 -18.41 -16.19
N ARG A 80 -7.36 -18.43 -16.40
CA ARG A 80 -6.62 -19.64 -16.76
C ARG A 80 -6.41 -20.59 -15.58
N GLU A 81 -6.00 -20.05 -14.44
CA GLU A 81 -5.57 -20.81 -13.28
C GLU A 81 -6.68 -21.08 -12.26
N GLN A 82 -7.78 -20.30 -12.31
CA GLN A 82 -8.94 -20.40 -11.42
C GLN A 82 -8.53 -20.48 -9.93
N PRO A 83 -7.75 -19.50 -9.41
CA PRO A 83 -7.38 -19.51 -7.99
C PRO A 83 -8.61 -19.27 -7.12
N ASP A 84 -8.64 -19.86 -5.93
CA ASP A 84 -9.68 -19.61 -4.93
C ASP A 84 -9.48 -18.25 -4.25
N ALA A 85 -8.23 -17.80 -4.18
CA ALA A 85 -7.89 -16.58 -3.46
C ALA A 85 -6.74 -15.80 -4.09
N LEU A 86 -6.72 -14.49 -3.84
CA LEU A 86 -5.68 -13.53 -4.21
C LEU A 86 -5.05 -12.93 -2.95
N LEU A 87 -3.73 -12.99 -2.83
CA LEU A 87 -2.96 -12.38 -1.73
C LEU A 87 -2.11 -11.21 -2.25
N PRO A 88 -2.54 -9.95 -2.10
CA PRO A 88 -1.85 -8.77 -2.64
C PRO A 88 -0.89 -8.10 -1.67
N THR A 89 -1.04 -8.33 -0.35
CA THR A 89 -0.41 -7.53 0.70
C THR A 89 1.12 -7.58 0.71
N LEU A 90 1.72 -8.56 0.02
CA LEU A 90 3.16 -8.75 -0.05
C LEU A 90 3.82 -8.14 -1.30
N GLY A 91 3.03 -7.52 -2.16
CA GLY A 91 3.51 -6.87 -3.39
C GLY A 91 3.54 -5.33 -3.30
N GLY A 92 3.44 -4.77 -2.09
CA GLY A 92 3.43 -3.33 -1.86
C GLY A 92 2.29 -2.61 -2.58
N GLN A 93 2.46 -1.31 -2.78
CA GLN A 93 1.43 -0.45 -3.39
C GLN A 93 0.98 -0.92 -4.78
N THR A 94 1.90 -1.48 -5.56
CA THR A 94 1.57 -2.00 -6.90
C THR A 94 0.51 -3.09 -6.82
N ALA A 95 0.69 -4.07 -5.94
CA ALA A 95 -0.26 -5.18 -5.79
C ALA A 95 -1.56 -4.74 -5.12
N LEU A 96 -1.50 -3.82 -4.15
CA LEU A 96 -2.69 -3.27 -3.50
C LEU A 96 -3.57 -2.51 -4.49
N ASN A 97 -3.00 -1.60 -5.27
CA ASN A 97 -3.73 -0.86 -6.31
C ASN A 97 -4.34 -1.80 -7.35
N LEU A 98 -3.56 -2.79 -7.78
CA LEU A 98 -4.01 -3.80 -8.74
C LEU A 98 -5.19 -4.62 -8.21
N SER A 99 -5.17 -4.98 -6.92
CA SER A 99 -6.28 -5.72 -6.30
C SER A 99 -7.57 -4.91 -6.21
N ILE A 100 -7.46 -3.60 -5.98
CA ILE A 100 -8.60 -2.67 -6.02
C ILE A 100 -9.18 -2.62 -7.45
N GLU A 101 -8.32 -2.46 -8.47
CA GLU A 101 -8.74 -2.42 -9.88
C GLU A 101 -9.44 -3.72 -10.31
N LEU A 102 -8.93 -4.87 -9.90
CA LEU A 102 -9.54 -6.19 -10.17
C LEU A 102 -10.89 -6.36 -9.46
N TYR A 103 -11.01 -5.82 -8.25
CA TYR A 103 -12.27 -5.82 -7.51
C TYR A 103 -13.31 -4.90 -8.14
N GLU A 104 -12.93 -3.66 -8.47
CA GLU A 104 -13.83 -2.65 -9.07
C GLU A 104 -14.29 -3.03 -10.48
N SER A 105 -13.46 -3.77 -11.22
CA SER A 105 -13.81 -4.36 -12.52
C SER A 105 -14.59 -5.68 -12.44
N GLU A 106 -15.00 -6.09 -11.24
CA GLU A 106 -15.77 -7.30 -10.94
C GLU A 106 -15.07 -8.63 -11.27
N VAL A 107 -13.81 -8.63 -11.70
CA VAL A 107 -13.05 -9.83 -12.07
C VAL A 107 -12.95 -10.83 -10.92
N LEU A 108 -12.70 -10.35 -9.70
CA LEU A 108 -12.61 -11.25 -8.53
C LEU A 108 -13.96 -11.91 -8.25
N GLN A 109 -15.05 -11.17 -8.34
CA GLN A 109 -16.41 -11.64 -8.08
C GLN A 109 -16.88 -12.63 -9.15
N GLU A 110 -16.62 -12.33 -10.43
CA GLU A 110 -16.97 -13.20 -11.55
C GLU A 110 -16.31 -14.57 -11.49
N HIS A 111 -15.10 -14.64 -10.94
CA HIS A 111 -14.33 -15.87 -10.79
C HIS A 111 -14.36 -16.48 -9.40
N GLY A 112 -15.09 -15.87 -8.45
CA GLY A 112 -15.18 -16.37 -7.08
C GLY A 112 -13.87 -16.30 -6.28
N VAL A 113 -12.99 -15.35 -6.63
CA VAL A 113 -11.67 -15.20 -6.00
C VAL A 113 -11.77 -14.35 -4.72
N GLU A 114 -11.43 -14.94 -3.58
CA GLU A 114 -11.40 -14.24 -2.30
C GLU A 114 -10.14 -13.39 -2.15
N LEU A 115 -10.27 -12.15 -1.69
CA LEU A 115 -9.13 -11.30 -1.37
C LEU A 115 -8.64 -11.62 0.05
N LEU A 116 -7.40 -12.09 0.18
CA LEU A 116 -6.78 -12.45 1.46
C LEU A 116 -5.95 -11.31 2.05
N GLY A 117 -5.81 -11.32 3.37
CA GLY A 117 -4.96 -10.40 4.13
C GLY A 117 -5.64 -9.08 4.47
N ALA A 118 -6.18 -8.36 3.50
CA ALA A 118 -6.91 -7.12 3.73
C ALA A 118 -8.10 -6.98 2.76
N SER A 119 -9.23 -6.51 3.25
CA SER A 119 -10.37 -6.17 2.39
C SER A 119 -10.10 -4.90 1.60
N VAL A 120 -10.78 -4.72 0.45
CA VAL A 120 -10.70 -3.49 -0.34
C VAL A 120 -11.02 -2.25 0.50
N GLU A 121 -12.05 -2.31 1.35
CA GLU A 121 -12.40 -1.23 2.27
C GLU A 121 -11.25 -0.89 3.22
N SER A 122 -10.56 -1.91 3.75
CA SER A 122 -9.41 -1.70 4.65
C SER A 122 -8.23 -1.09 3.91
N ILE A 123 -7.96 -1.54 2.69
CA ILE A 123 -6.90 -0.99 1.83
C ILE A 123 -7.20 0.48 1.53
N GLN A 124 -8.40 0.80 1.06
CA GLN A 124 -8.80 2.17 0.76
C GLN A 124 -8.71 3.07 2.00
N LYS A 125 -9.16 2.58 3.15
CA LYS A 125 -9.10 3.31 4.43
C LYS A 125 -7.66 3.58 4.88
N ALA A 126 -6.74 2.66 4.65
CA ALA A 126 -5.33 2.83 5.00
C ALA A 126 -4.60 3.77 4.03
N GLU A 127 -4.95 3.72 2.74
CA GLU A 127 -4.26 4.46 1.69
C GLU A 127 -4.80 5.88 1.48
N ASP A 128 -6.12 6.08 1.66
CA ASP A 128 -6.74 7.40 1.55
C ASP A 128 -6.63 8.13 2.89
N ARG A 129 -5.90 9.25 2.88
CA ARG A 129 -5.63 10.05 4.09
C ARG A 129 -6.88 10.60 4.74
N LYS A 130 -7.90 10.95 3.95
CA LYS A 130 -9.16 11.45 4.48
C LYS A 130 -9.92 10.34 5.19
N LEU A 131 -10.03 9.17 4.55
CA LEU A 131 -10.67 8.00 5.15
C LEU A 131 -9.93 7.53 6.40
N PHE A 132 -8.58 7.57 6.37
CA PHE A 132 -7.75 7.26 7.54
C PHE A 132 -8.02 8.25 8.68
N HIS A 133 -8.02 9.55 8.39
CA HIS A 133 -8.29 10.59 9.39
C HIS A 133 -9.67 10.41 10.02
N GLU A 134 -10.70 10.21 9.21
CA GLU A 134 -12.07 9.93 9.68
C GLU A 134 -12.14 8.66 10.54
N ALA A 135 -11.34 7.64 10.21
CA ALA A 135 -11.26 6.41 11.00
C ALA A 135 -10.60 6.66 12.36
N MET A 136 -9.51 7.43 12.40
CA MET A 136 -8.82 7.80 13.65
C MET A 136 -9.70 8.65 14.56
N ASP A 137 -10.37 9.66 14.01
CA ASP A 137 -11.33 10.49 14.74
C ASP A 137 -12.45 9.67 15.38
N ARG A 138 -12.98 8.70 14.62
CA ARG A 138 -14.07 7.82 15.11
C ARG A 138 -13.67 6.97 16.33
N ILE A 139 -12.40 6.57 16.40
CA ILE A 139 -11.87 5.80 17.53
C ILE A 139 -11.19 6.66 18.60
N GLY A 140 -11.21 8.00 18.43
CA GLY A 140 -10.67 8.96 19.39
C GLY A 140 -9.14 9.03 19.41
N LEU A 141 -8.47 8.62 18.34
CA LEU A 141 -7.02 8.77 18.20
C LEU A 141 -6.67 10.06 17.48
N ALA A 142 -5.71 10.80 18.07
CA ALA A 142 -5.20 12.02 17.46
C ALA A 142 -4.26 11.68 16.30
N VAL A 143 -4.39 12.45 15.22
CA VAL A 143 -3.45 12.48 14.10
C VAL A 143 -2.81 13.87 14.01
N PRO A 144 -1.62 14.01 13.40
CA PRO A 144 -1.04 15.32 13.19
C PRO A 144 -1.99 16.20 12.37
N GLU A 145 -2.14 17.47 12.79
CA GLU A 145 -2.92 18.45 12.02
C GLU A 145 -2.36 18.55 10.61
N SER A 146 -3.21 18.37 9.63
CA SER A 146 -2.82 18.36 8.23
C SER A 146 -3.90 18.96 7.33
N LEU A 147 -3.47 19.52 6.20
CA LEU A 147 -4.35 20.07 5.18
C LEU A 147 -3.78 19.76 3.80
N THR A 148 -4.63 19.25 2.92
CA THR A 148 -4.29 19.13 1.49
C THR A 148 -4.62 20.44 0.81
N VAL A 149 -3.60 21.11 0.27
CA VAL A 149 -3.72 22.44 -0.32
C VAL A 149 -3.46 22.43 -1.83
N ARG A 150 -4.09 23.34 -2.53
CA ARG A 150 -3.87 23.64 -3.96
C ARG A 150 -3.36 25.06 -4.19
N HIS A 151 -3.37 25.88 -3.13
CA HIS A 151 -2.87 27.24 -3.13
C HIS A 151 -2.05 27.50 -1.86
N VAL A 152 -1.06 28.38 -1.96
CA VAL A 152 -0.17 28.72 -0.84
C VAL A 152 -0.96 29.32 0.33
N ASP A 153 -1.95 30.17 0.05
CA ASP A 153 -2.76 30.85 1.08
C ASP A 153 -3.51 29.86 1.99
N GLU A 154 -3.90 28.71 1.45
CA GLU A 154 -4.54 27.62 2.23
C GLU A 154 -3.56 27.03 3.27
N ALA A 155 -2.29 26.92 2.92
CA ALA A 155 -1.25 26.43 3.83
C ALA A 155 -0.98 27.41 4.98
N GLU A 156 -1.11 28.72 4.74
CA GLU A 156 -0.95 29.75 5.75
C GLU A 156 -2.03 29.68 6.85
N GLU A 157 -3.23 29.20 6.52
CA GLU A 157 -4.28 29.01 7.52
C GLU A 157 -3.91 27.90 8.52
N LEU A 158 -3.26 26.83 8.06
CA LEU A 158 -2.82 25.73 8.94
C LEU A 158 -1.78 26.20 9.97
N VAL A 159 -0.94 27.18 9.63
CA VAL A 159 0.06 27.73 10.56
C VAL A 159 -0.58 28.28 11.84
N LYS A 160 -1.80 28.83 11.73
CA LYS A 160 -2.51 29.46 12.86
C LYS A 160 -2.84 28.44 13.97
N SER A 161 -3.09 27.19 13.60
CA SER A 161 -3.42 26.12 14.55
C SER A 161 -2.24 25.20 14.84
N ALA A 162 -1.54 24.76 13.80
CA ALA A 162 -0.46 23.76 13.91
C ALA A 162 0.88 24.35 14.32
N GLY A 163 1.16 25.64 13.97
CA GLY A 163 2.47 26.26 14.19
C GLY A 163 3.56 25.68 13.28
N PHE A 164 4.81 26.00 13.57
CA PHE A 164 5.99 25.45 12.89
C PHE A 164 6.73 24.46 13.79
N PRO A 165 7.52 23.52 13.23
CA PRO A 165 7.73 23.26 11.79
C PRO A 165 6.58 22.50 11.13
N LEU A 166 6.42 22.71 9.81
CA LEU A 166 5.47 22.00 8.97
C LEU A 166 6.18 21.15 7.94
N ILE A 167 5.66 19.95 7.66
CA ILE A 167 6.14 19.05 6.61
C ILE A 167 5.27 19.27 5.35
N ILE A 168 5.92 19.39 4.21
CA ILE A 168 5.30 19.58 2.91
C ILE A 168 5.55 18.32 2.09
N ARG A 169 4.47 17.70 1.58
CA ARG A 169 4.53 16.47 0.78
C ARG A 169 3.70 16.63 -0.49
N PRO A 170 4.32 16.78 -1.66
CA PRO A 170 3.59 16.80 -2.91
C PRO A 170 2.84 15.49 -3.14
N SER A 171 1.60 15.58 -3.62
CA SER A 171 0.80 14.40 -3.92
C SER A 171 1.33 13.67 -5.16
N PHE A 172 1.29 12.34 -5.13
CA PHE A 172 1.70 11.46 -6.24
C PHE A 172 3.15 11.63 -6.71
N THR A 173 4.07 12.03 -5.82
CA THR A 173 5.50 12.00 -6.07
C THR A 173 6.15 10.76 -5.46
N LEU A 174 7.12 10.18 -6.18
CA LEU A 174 7.87 9.01 -5.70
C LEU A 174 9.20 9.43 -5.07
N GLY A 175 9.64 8.68 -4.06
CA GLY A 175 10.95 8.85 -3.45
C GLY A 175 11.16 10.16 -2.70
N GLY A 176 10.09 10.78 -2.17
CA GLY A 176 10.18 12.04 -1.42
C GLY A 176 10.53 13.27 -2.25
N LYS A 177 10.45 13.18 -3.59
CA LYS A 177 10.76 14.29 -4.50
C LYS A 177 9.83 15.49 -4.24
N GLY A 178 10.43 16.64 -3.97
CA GLY A 178 9.72 17.88 -3.67
C GLY A 178 9.17 17.97 -2.24
N GLY A 179 9.42 16.95 -1.39
CA GLY A 179 9.11 17.00 0.03
C GLY A 179 10.10 17.88 0.78
N ALA A 180 9.62 18.69 1.73
CA ALA A 180 10.46 19.57 2.53
C ALA A 180 9.84 19.85 3.90
N THR A 181 10.64 20.42 4.80
CA THR A 181 10.18 20.96 6.08
C THR A 181 10.31 22.47 6.05
N ALA A 182 9.27 23.17 6.45
CA ALA A 182 9.25 24.62 6.59
C ALA A 182 9.33 25.00 8.09
N HIS A 183 10.21 25.93 8.43
CA HIS A 183 10.39 26.41 9.81
C HIS A 183 9.85 27.82 10.00
N ASP A 184 9.51 28.51 8.91
CA ASP A 184 8.91 29.84 8.92
C ASP A 184 7.99 30.04 7.69
N MET A 185 7.37 31.21 7.60
CA MET A 185 6.42 31.55 6.53
C MET A 185 7.09 31.67 5.16
N ASP A 186 8.32 32.12 5.08
CA ASP A 186 9.02 32.30 3.79
C ASP A 186 9.43 30.93 3.23
N GLU A 187 9.90 30.05 4.09
CA GLU A 187 10.14 28.64 3.73
C GLU A 187 8.84 27.93 3.31
N LEU A 188 7.73 28.14 4.05
CA LEU A 188 6.44 27.55 3.74
C LEU A 188 5.97 27.95 2.32
N ARG A 189 5.96 29.25 2.02
CA ARG A 189 5.54 29.76 0.71
C ARG A 189 6.36 29.16 -0.42
N ARG A 190 7.69 29.15 -0.25
CA ARG A 190 8.60 28.60 -1.24
C ARG A 190 8.37 27.09 -1.45
N THR A 191 8.38 26.32 -0.37
CA THR A 191 8.28 24.87 -0.45
C THR A 191 6.92 24.37 -0.90
N VAL A 192 5.84 25.07 -0.53
CA VAL A 192 4.49 24.74 -1.03
C VAL A 192 4.41 25.04 -2.54
N THR A 193 4.97 26.16 -3.00
CA THR A 193 5.00 26.50 -4.44
C THR A 193 5.77 25.43 -5.22
N GLU A 194 6.99 25.10 -4.79
CA GLU A 194 7.81 24.05 -5.41
C GLU A 194 7.11 22.68 -5.39
N GLY A 195 6.40 22.36 -4.29
CA GLY A 195 5.63 21.14 -4.14
C GLY A 195 4.42 21.06 -5.07
N LEU A 196 3.70 22.16 -5.25
CA LEU A 196 2.57 22.26 -6.20
C LEU A 196 3.06 22.03 -7.64
N ASP A 197 4.17 22.66 -8.00
CA ASP A 197 4.79 22.48 -9.34
C ASP A 197 5.30 21.05 -9.57
N ALA A 198 5.79 20.38 -8.53
CA ALA A 198 6.28 19.01 -8.61
C ALA A 198 5.14 17.96 -8.65
N SER A 199 3.95 18.31 -8.15
CA SER A 199 2.80 17.38 -8.07
C SER A 199 2.07 17.28 -9.41
N PRO A 200 1.91 16.09 -10.00
CA PRO A 200 1.15 15.89 -11.24
C PRO A 200 -0.31 16.37 -11.16
N VAL A 201 -0.86 16.44 -9.96
CA VAL A 201 -2.26 16.84 -9.70
C VAL A 201 -2.37 18.22 -9.05
N ASN A 202 -1.26 18.98 -9.01
CA ASN A 202 -1.17 20.30 -8.41
C ASN A 202 -1.78 20.35 -7.00
N SER A 203 -1.30 19.47 -6.13
CA SER A 203 -1.80 19.28 -4.77
C SER A 203 -0.67 18.89 -3.83
N VAL A 204 -0.65 19.49 -2.65
CA VAL A 204 0.36 19.28 -1.61
C VAL A 204 -0.32 19.02 -0.28
N LEU A 205 0.14 18.00 0.46
CA LEU A 205 -0.18 17.88 1.87
C LEU A 205 0.79 18.75 2.68
N VAL A 206 0.24 19.56 3.55
CA VAL A 206 0.96 20.29 4.58
C VAL A 206 0.54 19.74 5.93
N GLU A 207 1.50 19.36 6.76
CA GLU A 207 1.26 18.61 7.99
C GLU A 207 2.15 19.12 9.12
N ARG A 208 1.63 19.16 10.35
CA ARG A 208 2.43 19.45 11.54
C ARG A 208 3.57 18.43 11.67
N SER A 209 4.78 18.94 11.85
CA SER A 209 5.94 18.07 12.05
C SER A 209 5.91 17.38 13.41
N VAL A 210 6.16 16.08 13.40
CA VAL A 210 6.39 15.25 14.58
C VAL A 210 7.89 14.94 14.78
N ALA A 211 8.77 15.68 14.13
CA ALA A 211 10.20 15.51 14.26
C ALA A 211 10.63 15.61 15.75
N GLY A 212 11.43 14.68 16.19
CA GLY A 212 11.88 14.57 17.59
C GLY A 212 10.90 13.84 18.52
N TRP A 213 9.74 13.42 18.04
CA TRP A 213 8.88 12.52 18.81
C TRP A 213 9.48 11.12 18.80
N LYS A 214 9.06 10.29 19.76
CA LYS A 214 9.38 8.86 19.75
C LYS A 214 8.47 8.18 18.74
N GLU A 215 9.07 7.34 17.91
CA GLU A 215 8.36 6.47 16.99
C GLU A 215 8.24 5.07 17.59
N PHE A 216 7.07 4.49 17.48
CA PHE A 216 6.78 3.12 17.88
C PHE A 216 6.04 2.45 16.74
N GLU A 217 6.45 1.25 16.40
CA GLU A 217 5.80 0.41 15.41
C GLU A 217 5.28 -0.86 16.10
N LEU A 218 4.09 -1.28 15.74
CA LEU A 218 3.45 -2.46 16.30
C LEU A 218 2.93 -3.31 15.15
N GLU A 219 3.33 -4.58 15.13
CA GLU A 219 2.75 -5.56 14.24
C GLU A 219 1.45 -6.09 14.82
N VAL A 220 0.36 -5.92 14.07
CA VAL A 220 -0.97 -6.35 14.51
C VAL A 220 -1.50 -7.43 13.59
N MET A 221 -1.73 -8.61 14.13
CA MET A 221 -2.40 -9.70 13.42
C MET A 221 -3.80 -9.90 13.97
N ARG A 222 -4.79 -9.97 13.08
CA ARG A 222 -6.20 -10.20 13.42
C ARG A 222 -6.78 -11.27 12.52
N ASP A 223 -7.47 -12.26 13.09
CA ASP A 223 -8.13 -13.29 12.33
C ASP A 223 -9.63 -12.99 12.09
N ALA A 224 -10.30 -13.84 11.30
CA ALA A 224 -11.71 -13.69 10.99
C ALA A 224 -12.63 -13.93 12.21
N ALA A 225 -12.12 -14.51 13.29
CA ALA A 225 -12.83 -14.71 14.56
C ALA A 225 -12.59 -13.57 15.56
N ASP A 226 -11.94 -12.48 15.12
CA ASP A 226 -11.63 -11.30 15.92
C ASP A 226 -10.59 -11.54 17.04
N ASN A 227 -9.76 -12.58 16.90
CA ASN A 227 -8.61 -12.72 17.77
C ASN A 227 -7.51 -11.79 17.30
N VAL A 228 -6.90 -11.07 18.24
CA VAL A 228 -5.86 -10.07 17.96
C VAL A 228 -4.57 -10.44 18.69
N VAL A 229 -3.46 -10.40 17.98
CA VAL A 229 -2.12 -10.49 18.55
C VAL A 229 -1.33 -9.23 18.16
N ILE A 230 -0.67 -8.63 19.13
CA ILE A 230 0.19 -7.46 18.96
C ILE A 230 1.61 -7.86 19.34
N VAL A 231 2.57 -7.59 18.47
CA VAL A 231 3.99 -7.92 18.63
C VAL A 231 4.83 -6.65 18.62
#